data_63a9c81b64fd841a0cd7ad29c9440283
#
_entry.id   63a9c81b64fd841a0cd7ad29c9440283
#
_cell.length_a   1.000
_cell.length_b   1.000
_cell.length_c   1.000
_cell.angle_alpha   90.00
_cell.angle_beta   90.00
_cell.angle_gamma   90.00
#
_symmetry.space_group_name_H-M   'P 1'
#
loop_
_entity.id
_entity.type
_entity.pdbx_description
1 polymer ?
#
loop_
_entity_poly.entity_id
_entity_poly.type
_entity_poly.pdbx_seq_one_letter_code
_entity_poly.pdbx_strand_id
1 'polypeptide(L)'
;MYNTNESIEAQKKYCEEHEAPHFAPNTGRCWNCNQNIYQPIGWKYENGRRIRVAADSPDCNRTTGITIEKAGKELVTGCPHCNRSYCD
;
A
#
# COMPACT_ATOMS: atom_id res chain seq x y z
N MET A 1 -6.84 6.78 -7.01
CA MET A 1 -6.73 7.83 -5.98
C MET A 1 -6.25 7.26 -4.66
N TYR A 2 -5.51 8.01 -3.91
CA TYR A 2 -4.96 7.59 -2.62
C TYR A 2 -5.63 8.35 -1.49
N ASN A 3 -6.25 7.65 -0.58
CA ASN A 3 -6.84 8.22 0.64
C ASN A 3 -6.84 7.15 1.72
N THR A 4 -6.12 7.39 2.80
CA THR A 4 -5.92 6.40 3.86
C THR A 4 -7.24 5.96 4.50
N ASN A 5 -8.05 6.89 4.94
CA ASN A 5 -9.30 6.56 5.64
C ASN A 5 -10.30 5.84 4.73
N GLU A 6 -10.46 6.32 3.51
CA GLU A 6 -11.36 5.69 2.54
C GLU A 6 -10.86 4.30 2.13
N SER A 7 -9.55 4.14 2.00
CA SER A 7 -8.96 2.84 1.66
C SER A 7 -9.14 1.83 2.80
N ILE A 8 -8.97 2.25 4.05
CA ILE A 8 -9.20 1.39 5.20
C ILE A 8 -10.66 0.90 5.22
N GLU A 9 -11.60 1.81 5.03
CA GLU A 9 -13.02 1.46 4.99
C GLU A 9 -13.36 0.56 3.81
N ALA A 10 -12.79 0.84 2.63
CA ALA A 10 -13.01 0.02 1.44
C ALA A 10 -12.49 -1.40 1.66
N GLN A 11 -11.33 -1.56 2.27
CA GLN A 11 -10.77 -2.88 2.55
C GLN A 11 -11.58 -3.63 3.61
N LYS A 12 -12.06 -2.95 4.64
CA LYS A 12 -12.93 -3.56 5.64
C LYS A 12 -14.20 -4.10 5.00
N LYS A 13 -14.82 -3.30 4.13
CA LYS A 13 -16.03 -3.71 3.42
C LYS A 13 -15.76 -4.91 2.52
N TYR A 14 -14.64 -4.89 1.79
CA TYR A 14 -14.23 -6.01 0.95
C TYR A 14 -14.11 -7.30 1.77
N CYS A 15 -13.43 -7.23 2.92
CA CYS A 15 -13.23 -8.39 3.78
C CYS A 15 -14.54 -8.92 4.33
N GLU A 16 -15.47 -8.04 4.71
CA GLU A 16 -16.80 -8.44 5.20
C GLU A 16 -17.61 -9.14 4.10
N GLU A 17 -17.63 -8.57 2.90
CA GLU A 17 -18.39 -9.10 1.78
C GLU A 17 -17.86 -10.46 1.29
N HIS A 18 -16.55 -10.69 1.40
CA HIS A 18 -15.92 -11.92 0.94
C HIS A 18 -15.59 -12.89 2.07
N GLU A 19 -15.99 -12.55 3.31
CA GLU A 19 -15.69 -13.36 4.50
C GLU A 19 -14.20 -13.65 4.63
N ALA A 20 -13.37 -12.67 4.26
CA ALA A 20 -11.92 -12.78 4.28
C ALA A 20 -11.36 -12.14 5.54
N PRO A 21 -10.24 -12.64 6.08
CA PRO A 21 -9.58 -11.99 7.20
C PRO A 21 -8.97 -10.65 6.78
N HIS A 22 -8.96 -9.70 7.70
CA HIS A 22 -8.40 -8.37 7.46
C HIS A 22 -6.92 -8.36 7.87
N PHE A 23 -6.03 -8.64 6.94
CA PHE A 23 -4.59 -8.68 7.19
C PHE A 23 -3.93 -7.31 7.27
N ALA A 24 -4.51 -6.31 6.59
CA ALA A 24 -3.92 -4.98 6.52
C ALA A 24 -3.91 -4.29 7.90
N PRO A 25 -2.89 -3.46 8.18
CA PRO A 25 -2.87 -2.70 9.43
C PRO A 25 -4.08 -1.79 9.55
N ASN A 26 -4.71 -1.77 10.72
CA ASN A 26 -5.91 -0.96 10.95
C ASN A 26 -5.65 0.54 10.83
N THR A 27 -4.41 0.97 11.03
CA THR A 27 -4.02 2.37 10.92
C THR A 27 -3.52 2.75 9.53
N GLY A 28 -3.35 1.74 8.65
CA GLY A 28 -2.76 1.94 7.33
C GLY A 28 -1.24 2.02 7.34
N ARG A 29 -0.62 1.93 8.49
CA ARG A 29 0.83 1.99 8.62
C ARG A 29 1.43 0.60 8.76
N CYS A 30 2.38 0.26 7.88
CA CYS A 30 3.08 -1.02 7.94
C CYS A 30 3.97 -1.08 9.19
N TRP A 31 3.83 -2.18 9.94
CA TRP A 31 4.65 -2.36 11.14
C TRP A 31 6.12 -2.66 10.84
N ASN A 32 6.41 -3.09 9.61
CA ASN A 32 7.76 -3.45 9.21
C ASN A 32 8.58 -2.25 8.71
N CYS A 33 7.99 -1.41 7.85
CA CYS A 33 8.70 -0.26 7.27
C CYS A 33 8.22 1.09 7.78
N ASN A 34 7.16 1.13 8.59
CA ASN A 34 6.56 2.34 9.14
C ASN A 34 5.99 3.30 8.10
N GLN A 35 5.78 2.84 6.86
CA GLN A 35 5.19 3.67 5.82
C GLN A 35 3.70 3.40 5.70
N ASN A 36 2.94 4.41 5.24
CA ASN A 36 1.51 4.26 5.02
C ASN A 36 1.28 3.50 3.71
N ILE A 37 0.63 2.33 3.80
CA ILE A 37 0.42 1.46 2.65
C ILE A 37 -0.60 2.02 1.65
N TYR A 38 -1.43 2.98 2.09
CA TYR A 38 -2.47 3.58 1.27
C TYR A 38 -2.07 4.94 0.69
N GLN A 39 -0.82 5.34 0.87
CA GLN A 39 -0.26 6.56 0.29
C GLN A 39 0.83 6.22 -0.71
N PRO A 40 1.02 7.05 -1.75
CA PRO A 40 2.03 6.75 -2.77
C PRO A 40 3.44 7.06 -2.28
N ILE A 41 4.38 6.19 -2.65
CA ILE A 41 5.81 6.44 -2.49
C ILE A 41 6.44 6.29 -3.86
N GLY A 42 7.19 7.30 -4.29
CA GLY A 42 7.93 7.25 -5.55
C GLY A 42 9.29 6.59 -5.35
N TRP A 43 9.74 5.90 -6.39
CA TRP A 43 11.02 5.20 -6.39
C TRP A 43 11.74 5.48 -7.70
N LYS A 44 13.05 5.66 -7.63
CA LYS A 44 13.90 5.63 -8.81
C LYS A 44 14.94 4.53 -8.64
N TYR A 45 15.39 3.99 -9.76
CA TYR A 45 16.39 2.93 -9.77
C TYR A 45 17.70 3.50 -10.29
N GLU A 46 18.76 3.34 -9.52
CA GLU A 46 20.08 3.86 -9.84
C GLU A 46 21.13 2.85 -9.38
N ASN A 47 21.97 2.40 -10.29
CA ASN A 47 23.04 1.43 -10.02
C ASN A 47 22.51 0.17 -9.32
N GLY A 48 21.34 -0.30 -9.70
CA GLY A 48 20.71 -1.48 -9.11
C GLY A 48 20.09 -1.25 -7.74
N ARG A 49 20.04 0.00 -7.30
CA ARG A 49 19.48 0.36 -5.99
C ARG A 49 18.17 1.12 -6.15
N ARG A 50 17.26 0.89 -5.22
CA ARG A 50 15.98 1.58 -5.16
C ARG A 50 16.10 2.76 -4.20
N ILE A 51 15.87 3.97 -4.72
CA ILE A 51 15.99 5.20 -3.95
C ILE A 51 14.60 5.86 -3.86
N ARG A 52 14.20 6.23 -2.65
CA ARG A 52 12.92 6.90 -2.43
C ARG A 52 12.97 8.34 -2.93
N VAL A 53 11.96 8.72 -3.72
CA VAL A 53 11.78 10.08 -4.22
C VAL A 53 10.32 10.49 -4.03
N ALA A 54 10.00 11.75 -4.27
CA ALA A 54 8.61 12.20 -4.26
C ALA A 54 7.84 11.49 -5.38
N ALA A 55 6.59 11.09 -5.12
CA ALA A 55 5.78 10.37 -6.10
C ALA A 55 5.54 11.19 -7.38
N ASP A 56 5.54 12.51 -7.28
CA ASP A 56 5.34 13.42 -8.41
C ASP A 56 6.67 13.93 -8.99
N SER A 57 7.81 13.41 -8.53
CA SER A 57 9.12 13.79 -9.02
C SER A 57 9.32 13.32 -10.47
N PRO A 58 9.97 14.12 -11.34
CA PRO A 58 10.32 13.66 -12.67
C PRO A 58 11.32 12.50 -12.66
N ASP A 59 12.04 12.29 -11.55
CA ASP A 59 12.97 11.17 -11.41
C ASP A 59 12.28 9.87 -10.99
N CYS A 60 10.98 9.91 -10.67
CA CYS A 60 10.25 8.74 -10.22
C CYS A 60 10.05 7.76 -11.37
N ASN A 61 10.60 6.54 -11.21
CA ASN A 61 10.45 5.46 -12.20
C ASN A 61 9.24 4.58 -11.88
N ARG A 62 8.86 4.49 -10.61
CA ARG A 62 7.77 3.63 -10.17
C ARG A 62 7.14 4.22 -8.91
N THR A 63 5.83 4.07 -8.80
CA THR A 63 5.08 4.46 -7.59
C THR A 63 4.49 3.21 -6.96
N THR A 64 4.66 3.08 -5.65
CA THR A 64 4.02 2.01 -4.88
C THR A 64 2.96 2.61 -3.97
N GLY A 65 2.00 1.79 -3.56
CA GLY A 65 0.89 2.21 -2.71
C GLY A 65 -0.40 1.55 -3.16
N ILE A 66 -1.39 1.54 -2.28
CA ILE A 66 -2.68 0.92 -2.54
C ILE A 66 -3.72 2.02 -2.72
N THR A 67 -4.36 2.08 -3.88
CA THR A 67 -5.41 3.04 -4.16
C THR A 67 -6.72 2.62 -3.47
N ILE A 68 -7.67 3.55 -3.36
CA ILE A 68 -9.02 3.27 -2.84
C ILE A 68 -9.65 2.15 -3.68
N GLU A 69 -9.52 2.24 -5.00
CA GLU A 69 -10.09 1.28 -5.93
C GLU A 69 -9.53 -0.13 -5.71
N LYS A 70 -8.22 -0.23 -5.52
CA LYS A 70 -7.57 -1.51 -5.26
C LYS A 70 -7.98 -2.08 -3.89
N ALA A 71 -8.04 -1.23 -2.86
CA ALA A 71 -8.45 -1.64 -1.52
C ALA A 71 -9.89 -2.17 -1.48
N GLY A 72 -10.73 -1.69 -2.38
CA GLY A 72 -12.11 -2.15 -2.47
C GLY A 72 -12.33 -3.35 -3.37
N LYS A 73 -11.31 -3.80 -4.11
CA LYS A 73 -11.44 -4.90 -5.09
C LYS A 73 -10.56 -6.09 -4.80
N GLU A 74 -9.51 -5.93 -3.99
CA GLU A 74 -8.54 -6.97 -3.74
C GLU A 74 -8.21 -7.06 -2.26
N LEU A 75 -7.92 -8.27 -1.79
CA LEU A 75 -7.47 -8.47 -0.42
C LEU A 75 -6.03 -7.98 -0.28
N VAL A 76 -5.78 -7.13 0.71
CA VAL A 76 -4.43 -6.66 1.04
C VAL A 76 -3.74 -7.74 1.87
N THR A 77 -2.72 -8.37 1.32
CA THR A 77 -1.98 -9.46 1.98
C THR A 77 -0.52 -9.12 2.28
N GLY A 78 -0.10 -7.89 1.96
CA GLY A 78 1.27 -7.46 2.20
C GLY A 78 1.47 -5.97 1.96
N CYS A 79 2.62 -5.47 2.34
CA CYS A 79 2.97 -4.07 2.16
C CYS A 79 3.46 -3.82 0.73
N PRO A 80 2.90 -2.83 0.01
CA PRO A 80 3.35 -2.52 -1.34
C PRO A 80 4.73 -1.84 -1.38
N HIS A 81 5.17 -1.29 -0.24
CA HIS A 81 6.42 -0.54 -0.19
C HIS A 81 7.62 -1.39 0.17
N CYS A 82 7.49 -2.29 1.14
CA CYS A 82 8.60 -3.13 1.60
C CYS A 82 8.43 -4.61 1.25
N ASN A 83 7.31 -4.98 0.65
CA ASN A 83 6.98 -6.35 0.23
C ASN A 83 6.86 -7.36 1.38
N ARG A 84 6.67 -6.88 2.61
CA ARG A 84 6.45 -7.77 3.74
C ARG A 84 5.05 -8.37 3.66
N SER A 85 4.96 -9.70 3.78
CA SER A 85 3.67 -10.38 3.81
C SER A 85 3.02 -10.24 5.18
N TYR A 86 1.70 -10.05 5.20
CA TYR A 86 0.91 -9.96 6.44
C TYR A 86 0.18 -11.28 6.74
N CYS A 87 0.24 -12.22 5.83
CA CYS A 87 -0.50 -13.49 5.99
C CYS A 87 0.40 -14.71 6.22
N ASP A 88 1.68 -14.50 6.38
CA ASP A 88 2.65 -15.57 6.66
C ASP A 88 2.84 -15.77 8.16
#